data_39c60536bbd5463a363576e3601c09a2
#
_entry.id   39c60536bbd5463a363576e3601c09a2
#
_cell.length_a   1.000
_cell.length_b   1.000
_cell.length_c   1.000
_cell.angle_alpha   90.00
_cell.angle_beta   90.00
_cell.angle_gamma   90.00
#
_symmetry.space_group_name_H-M   'P 1'
#
loop_
_entity.id
_entity.type
_entity.pdbx_description
1 polymer ?
#
loop_
_entity_poly.entity_id
_entity_poly.type
_entity_poly.pdbx_seq_one_letter_code
_entity_poly.pdbx_strand_id
1 'polypeptide(L)'
;MKMMGLNGWLHWLAWFTKYFIFLVITMALATIFFTVKYNENGRVLNRSSPSVLFVFFALYAISSIMFCFCVSVFFSRANIAAAAGGIIWFVSYIPYFFVAQSYDTMSLAAKAASCLLSNVAMSLGAELIGKYEGAGTGVQWSNLNRGISIDDDFTFGLVLVMFVVDSIIYGLIAWYVEAVFPGDYGVPQRWYFPVSPTYWCGKSKEVRTLEVRTFIFYIYIYFFLFTNYYMDFFY
;
A
#
# COMPACT_ATOMS: atom_id res chain seq x y z
N MET A 1 -9.06 -22.04 14.90
CA MET A 1 -9.09 -20.91 15.85
C MET A 1 -10.49 -20.35 16.11
N LYS A 2 -11.39 -20.23 15.14
CA LYS A 2 -12.82 -19.87 15.39
C LYS A 2 -13.55 -20.90 16.27
N MET A 3 -13.17 -22.17 16.27
CA MET A 3 -13.68 -23.16 17.23
C MET A 3 -13.32 -22.88 18.69
N MET A 4 -12.39 -21.95 18.95
CA MET A 4 -11.99 -21.48 20.28
C MET A 4 -12.59 -20.12 20.65
N GLY A 5 -13.60 -19.64 19.94
CA GLY A 5 -14.30 -18.38 20.27
C GLY A 5 -13.57 -17.09 19.85
N LEU A 6 -12.51 -17.17 19.05
CA LEU A 6 -11.81 -15.97 18.55
C LEU A 6 -12.61 -15.30 17.43
N ASN A 7 -12.92 -14.02 17.62
CA ASN A 7 -13.56 -13.19 16.60
C ASN A 7 -12.64 -13.03 15.37
N GLY A 8 -13.18 -13.22 14.16
CA GLY A 8 -12.42 -13.05 12.90
C GLY A 8 -11.71 -11.70 12.78
N TRP A 9 -12.34 -10.63 13.26
CA TRP A 9 -11.77 -9.30 13.32
C TRP A 9 -10.46 -9.22 14.12
N LEU A 10 -10.39 -9.91 15.27
CA LEU A 10 -9.20 -9.95 16.10
C LEU A 10 -8.01 -10.61 15.40
N HIS A 11 -8.30 -11.63 14.59
CA HIS A 11 -7.30 -12.32 13.79
C HIS A 11 -6.68 -11.40 12.73
N TRP A 12 -7.50 -10.70 11.94
CA TRP A 12 -7.04 -9.74 10.95
C TRP A 12 -6.25 -8.60 11.57
N LEU A 13 -6.72 -8.08 12.70
CA LEU A 13 -6.04 -7.01 13.43
C LEU A 13 -4.65 -7.47 13.93
N ALA A 14 -4.55 -8.69 14.47
CA ALA A 14 -3.27 -9.24 14.95
C ALA A 14 -2.26 -9.38 13.81
N TRP A 15 -2.70 -9.88 12.65
CA TRP A 15 -1.85 -9.99 11.47
C TRP A 15 -1.45 -8.62 10.92
N PHE A 16 -2.38 -7.70 10.80
CA PHE A 16 -2.09 -6.32 10.40
C PHE A 16 -1.04 -5.68 11.32
N THR A 17 -1.26 -5.74 12.64
CA THR A 17 -0.34 -5.15 13.62
C THR A 17 1.05 -5.74 13.52
N LYS A 18 1.17 -7.08 13.38
CA LYS A 18 2.45 -7.75 13.22
C LYS A 18 3.23 -7.22 12.02
N TYR A 19 2.62 -7.18 10.85
CA TYR A 19 3.30 -6.74 9.64
C TYR A 19 3.53 -5.24 9.61
N PHE A 20 2.61 -4.47 10.18
CA PHE A 20 2.76 -3.03 10.29
C PHE A 20 3.98 -2.66 11.13
N ILE A 21 4.21 -3.32 12.26
CA ILE A 21 5.41 -3.09 13.08
C ILE A 21 6.69 -3.36 12.28
N PHE A 22 6.78 -4.48 11.56
CA PHE A 22 7.95 -4.78 10.74
C PHE A 22 8.17 -3.75 9.63
N LEU A 23 7.12 -3.36 8.92
CA LEU A 23 7.22 -2.36 7.86
C LEU A 23 7.58 -0.97 8.41
N VAL A 24 7.00 -0.55 9.54
CA VAL A 24 7.33 0.74 10.16
C VAL A 24 8.81 0.81 10.55
N ILE A 25 9.37 -0.27 11.11
CA ILE A 25 10.81 -0.33 11.40
C ILE A 25 11.63 -0.17 10.11
N THR A 26 11.27 -0.89 9.06
CA THR A 26 11.95 -0.81 7.75
C THR A 26 11.84 0.60 7.16
N MET A 27 10.65 1.22 7.21
CA MET A 27 10.43 2.57 6.69
C MET A 27 11.13 3.64 7.51
N ALA A 28 11.25 3.45 8.83
CA ALA A 28 12.06 4.31 9.68
C ALA A 28 13.54 4.24 9.30
N LEU A 29 14.07 3.03 9.09
CA LEU A 29 15.45 2.84 8.62
C LEU A 29 15.67 3.47 7.24
N ALA A 30 14.74 3.28 6.29
CA ALA A 30 14.80 3.92 4.98
C ALA A 30 14.78 5.45 5.09
N THR A 31 13.91 6.03 5.92
CA THR A 31 13.86 7.47 6.15
C THR A 31 15.19 8.00 6.72
N ILE A 32 15.75 7.29 7.69
CA ILE A 32 17.06 7.63 8.26
C ILE A 32 18.14 7.59 7.17
N PHE A 33 18.13 6.54 6.34
CA PHE A 33 19.09 6.38 5.25
C PHE A 33 19.06 7.56 4.27
N PHE A 34 17.88 8.01 3.86
CA PHE A 34 17.75 9.15 2.94
C PHE A 34 18.09 10.50 3.56
N THR A 35 18.00 10.63 4.88
CA THR A 35 18.17 11.91 5.59
C THR A 35 19.54 12.09 6.28
N VAL A 36 20.29 11.01 6.50
CA VAL A 36 21.62 11.07 7.12
C VAL A 36 22.64 11.59 6.12
N LYS A 37 23.60 12.39 6.61
CA LYS A 37 24.74 12.85 5.83
C LYS A 37 25.74 11.69 5.63
N TYR A 38 25.92 11.30 4.38
CA TYR A 38 26.87 10.24 4.01
C TYR A 38 28.27 10.76 3.73
N ASN A 39 28.39 11.99 3.18
CA ASN A 39 29.65 12.62 2.82
C ASN A 39 29.63 14.12 3.12
N GLU A 40 30.82 14.78 3.04
CA GLU A 40 30.93 16.23 3.16
C GLU A 40 30.07 16.99 2.14
N ASN A 41 29.76 16.37 1.01
CA ASN A 41 29.00 16.95 -0.10
C ASN A 41 27.47 16.79 -0.02
N GLY A 42 26.91 16.10 0.98
CA GLY A 42 25.45 16.15 1.15
C GLY A 42 24.75 14.91 1.66
N ARG A 43 23.47 15.10 1.83
CA ARG A 43 22.44 14.09 2.07
C ARG A 43 21.82 13.73 0.74
N VAL A 44 21.18 12.57 0.61
CA VAL A 44 20.39 12.23 -0.57
C VAL A 44 19.21 13.20 -0.68
N LEU A 45 18.52 13.48 0.43
CA LEU A 45 17.46 14.48 0.54
C LEU A 45 17.88 15.58 1.52
N ASN A 46 18.26 16.75 0.98
CA ASN A 46 18.82 17.85 1.77
C ASN A 46 17.74 18.79 2.33
N ARG A 47 16.65 18.97 1.59
CA ARG A 47 15.64 20.00 1.83
C ARG A 47 14.31 19.44 2.33
N SER A 48 14.03 18.18 2.04
CA SER A 48 12.78 17.54 2.42
C SER A 48 12.75 17.21 3.92
N SER A 49 11.59 17.42 4.57
CA SER A 49 11.45 17.11 5.98
C SER A 49 11.32 15.59 6.21
N PRO A 50 12.13 15.01 7.13
CA PRO A 50 12.11 13.57 7.42
C PRO A 50 10.73 13.06 7.88
N SER A 51 9.98 13.89 8.59
CA SER A 51 8.66 13.54 9.09
C SER A 51 7.62 13.33 7.97
N VAL A 52 7.69 14.13 6.90
CA VAL A 52 6.81 13.98 5.72
C VAL A 52 7.16 12.69 4.98
N LEU A 53 8.46 12.42 4.81
CA LEU A 53 8.93 11.17 4.19
C LEU A 53 8.50 9.93 4.99
N PHE A 54 8.62 9.98 6.31
CA PHE A 54 8.19 8.88 7.16
C PHE A 54 6.68 8.63 7.04
N VAL A 55 5.85 9.69 7.04
CA VAL A 55 4.40 9.55 6.85
C VAL A 55 4.06 9.00 5.48
N PHE A 56 4.75 9.45 4.43
CA PHE A 56 4.59 8.92 3.08
C PHE A 56 4.86 7.41 3.02
N PHE A 57 5.99 6.97 3.56
CA PHE A 57 6.32 5.55 3.62
C PHE A 57 5.38 4.75 4.52
N ALA A 58 4.94 5.31 5.65
CA ALA A 58 4.02 4.65 6.56
C ALA A 58 2.63 4.44 5.92
N LEU A 59 2.10 5.43 5.20
CA LEU A 59 0.84 5.31 4.47
C LEU A 59 0.95 4.29 3.32
N TYR A 60 2.07 4.30 2.60
CA TYR A 60 2.34 3.26 1.60
C TYR A 60 2.40 1.86 2.21
N ALA A 61 3.02 1.70 3.39
CA ALA A 61 3.06 0.43 4.09
C ALA A 61 1.66 -0.07 4.46
N ILE A 62 0.78 0.81 4.95
CA ILE A 62 -0.61 0.48 5.25
C ILE A 62 -1.35 0.03 3.98
N SER A 63 -1.25 0.81 2.90
CA SER A 63 -1.89 0.49 1.62
C SER A 63 -1.38 -0.84 1.06
N SER A 64 -0.07 -1.11 1.18
CA SER A 64 0.54 -2.37 0.76
C SER A 64 0.03 -3.57 1.54
N ILE A 65 -0.11 -3.47 2.86
CA ILE A 65 -0.69 -4.55 3.69
C ILE A 65 -2.14 -4.83 3.26
N MET A 66 -2.94 -3.78 3.06
CA MET A 66 -4.33 -3.92 2.62
C MET A 66 -4.43 -4.52 1.22
N PHE A 67 -3.54 -4.15 0.30
CA PHE A 67 -3.42 -4.78 -1.01
C PHE A 67 -3.11 -6.28 -0.90
N CYS A 68 -2.15 -6.65 -0.05
CA CYS A 68 -1.82 -8.05 0.19
C CYS A 68 -3.00 -8.84 0.76
N PHE A 69 -3.74 -8.26 1.69
CA PHE A 69 -4.97 -8.86 2.20
C PHE A 69 -6.01 -9.02 1.10
N CYS A 70 -6.21 -8.00 0.28
CA CYS A 70 -7.12 -8.05 -0.86
C CYS A 70 -6.75 -9.19 -1.82
N VAL A 71 -5.47 -9.32 -2.18
CA VAL A 71 -5.03 -10.41 -3.07
C VAL A 71 -5.17 -11.78 -2.42
N SER A 72 -4.86 -11.90 -1.12
CA SER A 72 -4.87 -13.20 -0.42
C SER A 72 -6.24 -13.86 -0.35
N VAL A 73 -7.33 -13.09 -0.31
CA VAL A 73 -8.69 -13.64 -0.22
C VAL A 73 -9.18 -14.31 -1.51
N PHE A 74 -8.52 -14.08 -2.64
CA PHE A 74 -8.85 -14.74 -3.91
C PHE A 74 -8.26 -16.14 -4.04
N PHE A 75 -7.36 -16.55 -3.15
CA PHE A 75 -6.65 -17.81 -3.24
C PHE A 75 -6.91 -18.69 -2.02
N SER A 76 -7.30 -19.94 -2.24
CA SER A 76 -7.50 -20.92 -1.17
C SER A 76 -6.21 -21.64 -0.73
N ARG A 77 -5.17 -21.65 -1.60
CA ARG A 77 -3.88 -22.33 -1.32
C ARG A 77 -2.77 -21.31 -1.12
N ALA A 78 -2.09 -21.38 0.03
CA ALA A 78 -1.03 -20.43 0.40
C ALA A 78 0.12 -20.33 -0.61
N ASN A 79 0.57 -21.46 -1.17
CA ASN A 79 1.66 -21.48 -2.15
C ASN A 79 1.29 -20.79 -3.47
N ILE A 80 0.05 -20.98 -3.93
CA ILE A 80 -0.46 -20.31 -5.14
C ILE A 80 -0.65 -18.82 -4.86
N ALA A 81 -1.19 -18.49 -3.70
CA ALA A 81 -1.36 -17.11 -3.25
C ALA A 81 -0.04 -16.34 -3.21
N ALA A 82 1.03 -16.98 -2.71
CA ALA A 82 2.36 -16.38 -2.63
C ALA A 82 2.92 -16.08 -4.03
N ALA A 83 2.91 -17.07 -4.94
CA ALA A 83 3.43 -16.90 -6.29
C ALA A 83 2.61 -15.88 -7.10
N ALA A 84 1.28 -16.02 -7.07
CA ALA A 84 0.38 -15.10 -7.77
C ALA A 84 0.46 -13.67 -7.22
N GLY A 85 0.58 -13.52 -5.89
CA GLY A 85 0.70 -12.22 -5.25
C GLY A 85 1.94 -11.48 -5.66
N GLY A 86 3.10 -12.14 -5.77
CA GLY A 86 4.32 -11.54 -6.29
C GLY A 86 4.15 -11.06 -7.74
N ILE A 87 3.53 -11.88 -8.59
CA ILE A 87 3.25 -11.49 -9.98
C ILE A 87 2.28 -10.30 -10.04
N ILE A 88 1.17 -10.34 -9.31
CA ILE A 88 0.16 -9.27 -9.27
C ILE A 88 0.80 -7.97 -8.76
N TRP A 89 1.65 -8.06 -7.74
CA TRP A 89 2.40 -6.91 -7.23
C TRP A 89 3.28 -6.29 -8.29
N PHE A 90 4.06 -7.09 -9.01
CA PHE A 90 4.91 -6.61 -10.09
C PHE A 90 4.09 -6.02 -11.25
N VAL A 91 3.02 -6.70 -11.67
CA VAL A 91 2.12 -6.23 -12.74
C VAL A 91 1.46 -4.91 -12.37
N SER A 92 1.11 -4.70 -11.10
CA SER A 92 0.50 -3.45 -10.63
C SER A 92 1.43 -2.22 -10.75
N TYR A 93 2.73 -2.43 -10.98
CA TYR A 93 3.70 -1.37 -11.25
C TYR A 93 3.76 -0.96 -12.74
N ILE A 94 3.37 -1.85 -13.65
CA ILE A 94 3.46 -1.60 -15.11
C ILE A 94 2.74 -0.31 -15.55
N PRO A 95 1.54 0.03 -15.07
CA PRO A 95 0.86 1.25 -15.47
C PRO A 95 1.66 2.54 -15.23
N TYR A 96 2.57 2.54 -14.25
CA TYR A 96 3.44 3.70 -14.00
C TYR A 96 4.24 4.11 -15.23
N PHE A 97 4.78 3.17 -16.00
CA PHE A 97 5.56 3.48 -17.20
C PHE A 97 4.75 4.27 -18.24
N PHE A 98 3.48 3.94 -18.41
CA PHE A 98 2.58 4.66 -19.31
C PHE A 98 2.22 6.04 -18.76
N VAL A 99 1.97 6.14 -17.46
CA VAL A 99 1.67 7.40 -16.80
C VAL A 99 2.87 8.34 -16.86
N ALA A 100 4.08 7.84 -16.56
CA ALA A 100 5.31 8.64 -16.62
C ALA A 100 5.60 9.19 -18.03
N GLN A 101 5.31 8.39 -19.07
CA GLN A 101 5.51 8.79 -20.47
C GLN A 101 4.50 9.85 -20.94
N SER A 102 3.28 9.84 -20.39
CA SER A 102 2.19 10.74 -20.78
C SER A 102 1.89 11.80 -19.71
N TYR A 103 2.74 11.94 -18.69
CA TYR A 103 2.47 12.73 -17.49
C TYR A 103 2.01 14.15 -17.78
N ASP A 104 2.68 14.86 -18.71
CA ASP A 104 2.41 16.26 -19.02
C ASP A 104 1.09 16.46 -19.80
N THR A 105 0.61 15.42 -20.48
CA THR A 105 -0.63 15.47 -21.28
C THR A 105 -1.85 14.94 -20.53
N MET A 106 -1.65 14.28 -19.38
CA MET A 106 -2.72 13.68 -18.60
C MET A 106 -3.46 14.71 -17.75
N SER A 107 -4.80 14.59 -17.71
CA SER A 107 -5.63 15.36 -16.78
C SER A 107 -5.39 14.94 -15.32
N LEU A 108 -5.66 15.83 -14.38
CA LEU A 108 -5.56 15.54 -12.94
C LEU A 108 -6.37 14.31 -12.53
N ALA A 109 -7.59 14.17 -13.09
CA ALA A 109 -8.44 13.00 -12.80
C ALA A 109 -7.81 11.68 -13.27
N ALA A 110 -7.13 11.69 -14.42
CA ALA A 110 -6.44 10.50 -14.92
C ALA A 110 -5.19 10.15 -14.07
N LYS A 111 -4.43 11.16 -13.63
CA LYS A 111 -3.31 10.97 -12.68
C LYS A 111 -3.82 10.41 -11.36
N ALA A 112 -4.90 10.96 -10.80
CA ALA A 112 -5.51 10.45 -9.58
C ALA A 112 -6.07 9.03 -9.74
N ALA A 113 -6.73 8.72 -10.87
CA ALA A 113 -7.22 7.36 -11.14
C ALA A 113 -6.07 6.35 -11.24
N SER A 114 -4.93 6.73 -11.80
CA SER A 114 -3.74 5.87 -11.85
C SER A 114 -3.19 5.59 -10.46
N CYS A 115 -3.34 6.52 -9.51
CA CYS A 115 -2.94 6.37 -8.11
C CYS A 115 -3.82 5.38 -7.32
N LEU A 116 -4.93 4.85 -7.89
CA LEU A 116 -5.69 3.73 -7.29
C LEU A 116 -4.88 2.42 -7.20
N LEU A 117 -3.75 2.37 -7.86
CA LEU A 117 -2.75 1.33 -7.65
C LEU A 117 -1.65 1.87 -6.74
N SER A 118 -1.54 1.36 -5.52
CA SER A 118 -0.58 1.87 -4.51
C SER A 118 0.86 1.92 -5.01
N ASN A 119 1.26 1.00 -5.91
CA ASN A 119 2.60 1.01 -6.50
C ASN A 119 2.81 2.18 -7.48
N VAL A 120 1.78 2.56 -8.22
CA VAL A 120 1.82 3.74 -9.10
C VAL A 120 1.84 5.02 -8.25
N ALA A 121 1.01 5.10 -7.22
CA ALA A 121 1.00 6.23 -6.29
C ALA A 121 2.35 6.42 -5.59
N MET A 122 3.01 5.31 -5.19
CA MET A 122 4.35 5.33 -4.61
C MET A 122 5.38 5.89 -5.60
N SER A 123 5.34 5.43 -6.85
CA SER A 123 6.29 5.86 -7.87
C SER A 123 6.13 7.34 -8.23
N LEU A 124 4.87 7.79 -8.42
CA LEU A 124 4.57 9.21 -8.68
C LEU A 124 4.93 10.09 -7.48
N GLY A 125 4.69 9.61 -6.25
CA GLY A 125 5.09 10.31 -5.04
C GLY A 125 6.61 10.44 -4.91
N ALA A 126 7.35 9.39 -5.23
CA ALA A 126 8.81 9.41 -5.24
C ALA A 126 9.35 10.39 -6.31
N GLU A 127 8.75 10.40 -7.50
CA GLU A 127 9.09 11.35 -8.55
C GLU A 127 8.85 12.81 -8.11
N LEU A 128 7.70 13.07 -7.44
CA LEU A 128 7.43 14.38 -6.88
C LEU A 128 8.49 14.79 -5.84
N ILE A 129 8.87 13.88 -4.93
CA ILE A 129 9.94 14.16 -3.95
C ILE A 129 11.23 14.55 -4.67
N GLY A 130 11.61 13.81 -5.73
CA GLY A 130 12.78 14.15 -6.54
C GLY A 130 12.68 15.50 -7.21
N LYS A 131 11.52 15.86 -7.77
CA LYS A 131 11.25 17.15 -8.39
C LYS A 131 11.33 18.31 -7.37
N TYR A 132 10.74 18.16 -6.17
CA TYR A 132 10.83 19.17 -5.10
C TYR A 132 12.25 19.35 -4.58
N GLU A 133 13.02 18.25 -4.47
CA GLU A 133 14.41 18.32 -4.05
C GLU A 133 15.26 19.00 -5.12
N GLY A 134 15.07 18.66 -6.40
CA GLY A 134 15.75 19.29 -7.54
C GLY A 134 15.43 20.78 -7.68
N ALA A 135 14.20 21.20 -7.35
CA ALA A 135 13.82 22.61 -7.29
C ALA A 135 14.41 23.36 -6.08
N GLY A 136 15.11 22.66 -5.18
CA GLY A 136 15.75 23.23 -3.98
C GLY A 136 14.76 23.62 -2.87
N THR A 137 13.48 23.32 -2.98
CA THR A 137 12.46 23.61 -1.98
C THR A 137 12.25 22.48 -0.99
N GLY A 138 12.42 21.22 -1.45
CA GLY A 138 12.12 20.02 -0.69
C GLY A 138 10.64 19.86 -0.34
N VAL A 139 10.22 18.66 0.04
CA VAL A 139 8.86 18.39 0.49
C VAL A 139 8.73 18.73 1.97
N GLN A 140 7.81 19.63 2.30
CA GLN A 140 7.52 20.12 3.66
C GLN A 140 6.03 20.12 3.92
N TRP A 141 5.61 20.11 5.19
CA TRP A 141 4.20 20.20 5.58
C TRP A 141 3.48 21.43 5.03
N SER A 142 4.21 22.54 4.83
CA SER A 142 3.67 23.80 4.32
C SER A 142 3.40 23.80 2.82
N ASN A 143 4.04 22.90 2.05
CA ASN A 143 3.94 22.87 0.59
C ASN A 143 3.26 21.61 0.02
N LEU A 144 2.67 20.73 0.87
CA LEU A 144 2.03 19.50 0.45
C LEU A 144 0.96 19.68 -0.65
N ASN A 145 0.22 20.77 -0.59
CA ASN A 145 -0.89 21.07 -1.50
C ASN A 145 -0.50 22.10 -2.59
N ARG A 146 0.78 22.39 -2.74
CA ARG A 146 1.25 23.26 -3.82
C ARG A 146 1.80 22.40 -4.95
N GLY A 147 1.45 22.71 -6.19
CA GLY A 147 2.08 22.10 -7.36
C GLY A 147 3.54 22.56 -7.48
N ILE A 148 4.37 21.75 -8.12
CA ILE A 148 5.78 22.11 -8.40
C ILE A 148 5.85 23.16 -9.50
N SER A 149 4.96 23.07 -10.49
CA SER A 149 4.78 24.01 -11.58
C SER A 149 3.40 24.69 -11.48
N ILE A 150 3.26 25.85 -12.09
CA ILE A 150 1.98 26.59 -12.15
C ILE A 150 0.92 25.80 -12.94
N ASP A 151 1.37 24.96 -13.87
CA ASP A 151 0.50 24.18 -14.76
C ASP A 151 0.21 22.74 -14.25
N ASP A 152 0.84 22.30 -13.14
CA ASP A 152 0.64 20.96 -12.60
C ASP A 152 -0.11 20.99 -11.27
N ASP A 153 -1.41 20.67 -11.35
CA ASP A 153 -2.30 20.58 -10.19
C ASP A 153 -2.10 19.30 -9.36
N PHE A 154 -1.21 18.38 -9.82
CA PHE A 154 -0.94 17.13 -9.10
C PHE A 154 0.00 17.40 -7.93
N THR A 155 -0.52 17.29 -6.72
CA THR A 155 0.17 17.64 -5.49
C THR A 155 0.61 16.40 -4.70
N PHE A 156 1.65 16.56 -3.89
CA PHE A 156 2.10 15.49 -2.98
C PHE A 156 1.04 15.14 -1.94
N GLY A 157 0.25 16.10 -1.47
CA GLY A 157 -0.87 15.88 -0.58
C GLY A 157 -1.94 14.96 -1.18
N LEU A 158 -2.20 15.06 -2.48
CA LEU A 158 -3.13 14.18 -3.18
C LEU A 158 -2.63 12.74 -3.17
N VAL A 159 -1.34 12.49 -3.34
CA VAL A 159 -0.75 11.14 -3.25
C VAL A 159 -0.98 10.53 -1.85
N LEU A 160 -0.78 11.32 -0.78
CA LEU A 160 -1.04 10.85 0.59
C LEU A 160 -2.52 10.48 0.80
N VAL A 161 -3.43 11.30 0.28
CA VAL A 161 -4.88 11.02 0.33
C VAL A 161 -5.20 9.74 -0.45
N MET A 162 -4.60 9.55 -1.63
CA MET A 162 -4.84 8.34 -2.44
C MET A 162 -4.39 7.06 -1.72
N PHE A 163 -3.29 7.06 -0.97
CA PHE A 163 -2.93 5.90 -0.14
C PHE A 163 -3.99 5.54 0.91
N VAL A 164 -4.63 6.55 1.51
CA VAL A 164 -5.72 6.31 2.46
C VAL A 164 -6.94 5.72 1.73
N VAL A 165 -7.29 6.28 0.58
CA VAL A 165 -8.39 5.79 -0.27
C VAL A 165 -8.13 4.35 -0.71
N ASP A 166 -6.94 4.03 -1.19
CA ASP A 166 -6.52 2.69 -1.58
C ASP A 166 -6.65 1.70 -0.43
N SER A 167 -6.16 2.09 0.76
CA SER A 167 -6.25 1.25 1.96
C SER A 167 -7.69 0.89 2.31
N ILE A 168 -8.60 1.86 2.18
CA ILE A 168 -10.03 1.65 2.44
C ILE A 168 -10.64 0.74 1.37
N ILE A 169 -10.36 1.01 0.09
CA ILE A 169 -10.88 0.22 -1.04
C ILE A 169 -10.42 -1.22 -0.93
N TYR A 170 -9.13 -1.47 -0.76
CA TYR A 170 -8.58 -2.83 -0.63
C TYR A 170 -9.13 -3.55 0.59
N GLY A 171 -9.28 -2.85 1.72
CA GLY A 171 -9.90 -3.41 2.93
C GLY A 171 -11.35 -3.80 2.72
N LEU A 172 -12.14 -2.96 2.05
CA LEU A 172 -13.54 -3.26 1.72
C LEU A 172 -13.67 -4.43 0.76
N ILE A 173 -12.82 -4.50 -0.27
CA ILE A 173 -12.81 -5.62 -1.22
C ILE A 173 -12.44 -6.92 -0.48
N ALA A 174 -11.39 -6.89 0.34
CA ALA A 174 -10.96 -8.06 1.11
C ALA A 174 -12.07 -8.56 2.03
N TRP A 175 -12.71 -7.67 2.78
CA TRP A 175 -13.84 -7.99 3.65
C TRP A 175 -15.03 -8.57 2.89
N TYR A 176 -15.39 -7.98 1.74
CA TYR A 176 -16.50 -8.43 0.93
C TYR A 176 -16.24 -9.81 0.32
N VAL A 177 -15.07 -9.99 -0.30
CA VAL A 177 -14.70 -11.24 -0.97
C VAL A 177 -14.57 -12.38 0.05
N GLU A 178 -13.95 -12.15 1.21
CA GLU A 178 -13.88 -13.17 2.28
C GLU A 178 -15.27 -13.62 2.76
N ALA A 179 -16.24 -12.71 2.78
CA ALA A 179 -17.58 -13.04 3.20
C ALA A 179 -18.39 -13.83 2.13
N VAL A 180 -18.23 -13.47 0.84
CA VAL A 180 -18.95 -14.10 -0.27
C VAL A 180 -18.28 -15.40 -0.72
N PHE A 181 -16.92 -15.45 -0.71
CA PHE A 181 -16.12 -16.60 -1.16
C PHE A 181 -15.18 -17.09 -0.03
N PRO A 182 -15.73 -17.69 1.03
CA PRO A 182 -14.92 -18.06 2.22
C PRO A 182 -14.01 -19.29 2.02
N GLY A 183 -13.70 -19.69 0.78
CA GLY A 183 -12.86 -20.84 0.47
C GLY A 183 -13.52 -22.21 0.85
N ASP A 184 -12.67 -23.29 0.85
CA ASP A 184 -13.14 -24.68 0.96
C ASP A 184 -13.84 -25.04 2.30
N TYR A 185 -13.64 -24.25 3.36
CA TYR A 185 -14.10 -24.57 4.73
C TYR A 185 -15.06 -23.53 5.32
N GLY A 186 -15.54 -22.56 4.52
CA GLY A 186 -16.44 -21.51 4.98
C GLY A 186 -17.86 -21.68 4.50
N VAL A 187 -18.81 -21.01 5.19
CA VAL A 187 -20.21 -20.90 4.73
C VAL A 187 -20.33 -19.58 3.98
N PRO A 188 -20.56 -19.59 2.64
CA PRO A 188 -20.66 -18.37 1.86
C PRO A 188 -21.86 -17.54 2.29
N GLN A 189 -21.64 -16.24 2.39
CA GLN A 189 -22.72 -15.26 2.58
C GLN A 189 -23.36 -14.94 1.23
N ARG A 190 -24.63 -14.48 1.27
CA ARG A 190 -25.29 -14.01 0.05
C ARG A 190 -24.61 -12.74 -0.44
N TRP A 191 -24.47 -12.58 -1.76
CA TRP A 191 -23.79 -11.42 -2.38
C TRP A 191 -24.33 -10.06 -1.93
N TYR A 192 -25.59 -9.97 -1.53
CA TYR A 192 -26.24 -8.74 -1.04
C TYR A 192 -26.18 -8.58 0.50
N PHE A 193 -25.35 -9.36 1.20
CA PHE A 193 -25.27 -9.34 2.66
C PHE A 193 -24.98 -7.96 3.28
N PRO A 194 -24.17 -7.05 2.64
CA PRO A 194 -23.90 -5.73 3.22
C PRO A 194 -25.13 -4.84 3.34
N VAL A 195 -26.14 -5.06 2.46
CA VAL A 195 -27.39 -4.29 2.43
C VAL A 195 -28.47 -4.94 3.32
N SER A 196 -28.23 -6.18 3.78
CA SER A 196 -29.21 -6.89 4.60
C SER A 196 -29.19 -6.43 6.06
N PRO A 197 -30.31 -5.92 6.62
CA PRO A 197 -30.35 -5.53 8.02
C PRO A 197 -30.14 -6.71 8.98
N THR A 198 -30.39 -7.92 8.55
CA THR A 198 -30.18 -9.16 9.32
C THR A 198 -28.70 -9.43 9.61
N TYR A 199 -27.78 -8.92 8.76
CA TYR A 199 -26.34 -9.05 8.97
C TYR A 199 -25.87 -8.14 10.10
N TRP A 200 -26.35 -6.91 10.16
CA TRP A 200 -25.94 -5.91 11.15
C TRP A 200 -26.63 -6.07 12.49
N CYS A 201 -27.90 -6.49 12.49
CA CYS A 201 -28.75 -6.61 13.68
C CYS A 201 -28.96 -8.07 14.13
N GLY A 202 -28.54 -9.08 13.35
CA GLY A 202 -28.67 -10.50 13.67
C GLY A 202 -27.50 -11.05 14.45
N LYS A 203 -27.70 -12.02 15.35
CA LYS A 203 -26.64 -12.75 16.05
C LYS A 203 -25.75 -13.47 15.02
N SER A 204 -24.48 -13.14 15.00
CA SER A 204 -23.46 -13.67 14.08
C SER A 204 -23.34 -15.18 14.21
N LYS A 205 -23.60 -15.94 13.12
CA LYS A 205 -23.17 -17.33 12.99
C LYS A 205 -21.70 -17.35 12.56
N GLU A 206 -20.89 -18.12 13.29
CA GLU A 206 -19.44 -18.27 13.10
C GLU A 206 -19.04 -18.65 11.68
N VAL A 207 -18.09 -17.91 11.11
CA VAL A 207 -17.46 -18.17 9.80
C VAL A 207 -15.97 -18.50 10.03
N ARG A 208 -15.48 -19.59 9.45
CA ARG A 208 -14.09 -20.10 9.60
C ARG A 208 -13.09 -19.34 8.74
N THR A 209 -11.91 -19.06 9.28
CA THR A 209 -10.79 -18.38 8.63
C THR A 209 -9.79 -19.35 8.02
N LEU A 210 -9.24 -18.98 6.85
CA LEU A 210 -8.15 -19.65 6.15
C LEU A 210 -6.77 -19.16 6.62
N GLU A 211 -5.80 -20.06 6.56
CA GLU A 211 -4.42 -19.79 6.97
C GLU A 211 -3.68 -18.93 5.93
N VAL A 212 -3.45 -17.67 6.25
CA VAL A 212 -2.71 -16.69 5.43
C VAL A 212 -1.20 -16.68 5.77
N ARG A 213 -0.72 -17.70 6.49
CA ARG A 213 0.58 -17.70 7.18
C ARG A 213 1.82 -17.52 6.32
N THR A 214 1.81 -17.98 5.08
CA THR A 214 3.04 -18.07 4.27
C THR A 214 3.15 -16.91 3.26
N PHE A 215 2.03 -16.32 2.86
CA PHE A 215 1.94 -15.35 1.79
C PHE A 215 2.70 -14.05 2.09
N ILE A 216 2.55 -13.52 3.28
CA ILE A 216 3.10 -12.22 3.67
C ILE A 216 4.62 -12.29 3.90
N PHE A 217 5.14 -13.47 4.29
CA PHE A 217 6.58 -13.69 4.44
C PHE A 217 7.31 -13.61 3.08
N TYR A 218 6.71 -14.15 2.01
CA TYR A 218 7.28 -14.08 0.66
C TYR A 218 7.21 -12.67 0.07
N ILE A 219 6.13 -11.92 0.31
CA ILE A 219 6.05 -10.51 -0.12
C ILE A 219 7.12 -9.66 0.58
N TYR A 220 7.39 -9.93 1.85
CA TYR A 220 8.44 -9.24 2.59
C TYR A 220 9.84 -9.50 2.00
N ILE A 221 10.14 -10.74 1.63
CA ILE A 221 11.40 -11.09 0.97
C ILE A 221 11.49 -10.42 -0.40
N TYR A 222 10.41 -10.41 -1.19
CA TYR A 222 10.39 -9.74 -2.49
C TYR A 222 10.49 -8.22 -2.36
N PHE A 223 9.84 -7.61 -1.39
CA PHE A 223 9.95 -6.18 -1.12
C PHE A 223 11.37 -5.81 -0.66
N PHE A 224 11.98 -6.62 0.19
CA PHE A 224 13.36 -6.43 0.64
C PHE A 224 14.38 -6.63 -0.50
N LEU A 225 14.18 -7.63 -1.36
CA LEU A 225 15.00 -7.85 -2.55
C LEU A 225 14.80 -6.74 -3.60
N PHE A 226 13.58 -6.23 -3.73
CA PHE A 226 13.26 -5.15 -4.66
C PHE A 226 13.85 -3.82 -4.22
N THR A 227 13.80 -3.48 -2.93
CA THR A 227 14.48 -2.28 -2.40
C THR A 227 16.01 -2.38 -2.55
N ASN A 228 16.60 -3.55 -2.36
CA ASN A 228 18.04 -3.75 -2.60
C ASN A 228 18.40 -3.67 -4.09
N TYR A 229 17.56 -4.20 -5.00
CA TYR A 229 17.81 -4.16 -6.45
C TYR A 229 17.75 -2.73 -7.01
N TYR A 230 16.88 -1.86 -6.46
CA TYR A 230 16.85 -0.44 -6.86
C TYR A 230 18.00 0.38 -6.29
N MET A 231 18.59 -0.04 -5.20
CA MET A 231 19.78 0.62 -4.64
C MET A 231 21.01 0.43 -5.54
N ASP A 232 21.12 -0.72 -6.23
CA ASP A 232 22.22 -0.98 -7.20
C ASP A 232 22.02 -0.24 -8.54
N PHE A 233 20.83 0.29 -8.82
CA PHE A 233 20.54 1.00 -10.07
C PHE A 233 20.79 2.52 -9.98
N PHE A 234 20.97 3.06 -8.77
CA PHE A 234 21.29 4.48 -8.53
C PHE A 234 22.80 4.70 -8.22
N TYR A 235 23.63 3.68 -8.39
CA TYR A 235 25.07 3.76 -8.45
C TYR A 235 25.55 3.43 -9.88
#